data_6ff3143a53d25b3d1ab623b9b52e52ba
#
_entry.id   6ff3143a53d25b3d1ab623b9b52e52ba
#
_cell.length_a   1.000
_cell.length_b   1.000
_cell.length_c   1.000
_cell.angle_alpha   90.00
_cell.angle_beta   90.00
_cell.angle_gamma   90.00
#
_symmetry.space_group_name_H-M   'P 1'
#
loop_
_entity.id
_entity.type
_entity.pdbx_description
1 polymer ?
#
loop_
_entity_poly.entity_id
_entity_poly.type
_entity_poly.pdbx_seq_one_letter_code
_entity_poly.pdbx_strand_id
1 'polypeptide(L)'
;NVNKIIFTRPSITVDEKIGFLPGTLEEKMAPWVRPIFDIIHNFISPKNLEKLIEEKIFEICPLGFMRGRTFKDCWIVADEMQNSTIAQMKMLLTRIGENSKLVVRGDLDQNDLFGKNGLEDFLGKIRGRSSGSINSVEFLEKDIEREEVVKEVLNIYKTNTIPSSYINKRGENSSENIDRNSDENSDRNSDENSDRNSDENSD
;
A
#
# COMPACT_ATOMS: atom_id res chain seq x y z
N ASN A 1 22.92 -5.57 -23.99
CA ASN A 1 22.84 -4.11 -23.82
C ASN A 1 21.36 -3.72 -23.81
N VAL A 2 20.94 -2.99 -22.82
CA VAL A 2 19.58 -2.41 -22.70
C VAL A 2 19.70 -0.92 -22.99
N ASN A 3 18.78 -0.42 -23.78
CA ASN A 3 18.81 0.99 -24.20
C ASN A 3 17.95 1.87 -23.28
N LYS A 4 17.08 1.26 -22.43
CA LYS A 4 16.11 1.98 -21.64
C LYS A 4 15.76 1.22 -20.36
N ILE A 5 15.49 1.97 -19.30
CA ILE A 5 14.93 1.47 -18.05
C ILE A 5 13.57 2.14 -17.83
N ILE A 6 12.55 1.32 -17.56
CA ILE A 6 11.20 1.79 -17.27
C ILE A 6 10.85 1.34 -15.87
N PHE A 7 10.47 2.29 -15.05
CA PHE A 7 10.01 2.01 -13.70
C PHE A 7 8.48 2.20 -13.64
N THR A 8 7.79 1.21 -13.08
CA THR A 8 6.34 1.26 -12.90
C THR A 8 5.94 0.74 -11.53
N ARG A 9 4.79 1.19 -11.08
CA ARG A 9 4.21 0.83 -9.79
C ARG A 9 2.69 0.94 -9.88
N PRO A 10 1.89 0.06 -9.26
CA PRO A 10 0.46 0.27 -9.11
C PRO A 10 0.23 1.50 -8.23
N SER A 11 -0.78 2.28 -8.56
CA SER A 11 -1.21 3.36 -7.68
C SER A 11 -2.56 3.01 -7.08
N ILE A 12 -2.62 2.83 -5.78
CA ILE A 12 -3.87 2.50 -5.06
C ILE A 12 -4.81 3.70 -4.98
N THR A 13 -4.27 4.91 -5.17
CA THR A 13 -5.03 6.16 -5.01
C THR A 13 -4.95 7.11 -6.19
N VAL A 14 -4.17 6.78 -7.21
CA VAL A 14 -3.80 7.72 -8.27
C VAL A 14 -4.80 7.72 -9.41
N ASP A 15 -5.45 6.59 -9.71
CA ASP A 15 -6.40 6.52 -10.83
C ASP A 15 -7.69 7.33 -10.58
N GLU A 16 -8.11 7.44 -9.30
CA GLU A 16 -9.32 8.21 -8.96
C GLU A 16 -9.05 9.63 -8.44
N LYS A 17 -7.88 9.88 -7.83
CA LYS A 17 -7.59 11.16 -7.15
C LYS A 17 -6.59 12.06 -7.88
N ILE A 18 -5.75 11.56 -8.77
CA ILE A 18 -4.82 12.41 -9.53
C ILE A 18 -5.57 13.49 -10.33
N GLY A 19 -6.74 13.18 -10.86
CA GLY A 19 -7.58 14.13 -11.57
C GLY A 19 -8.04 15.33 -10.72
N PHE A 20 -8.21 15.13 -9.41
CA PHE A 20 -8.74 16.14 -8.48
C PHE A 20 -7.66 16.96 -7.74
N LEU A 21 -6.40 16.55 -7.78
CA LEU A 21 -5.33 17.31 -7.17
C LEU A 21 -4.92 18.47 -8.08
N PRO A 22 -4.72 19.70 -7.55
CA PRO A 22 -4.15 20.81 -8.32
C PRO A 22 -2.69 20.51 -8.70
N GLY A 23 -2.22 21.08 -9.82
CA GLY A 23 -0.84 20.96 -10.29
C GLY A 23 -0.66 20.11 -11.54
N THR A 24 0.56 20.08 -12.04
CA THR A 24 0.98 19.30 -13.20
C THR A 24 0.98 17.79 -12.86
N LEU A 25 1.01 16.94 -13.88
CA LEU A 25 1.11 15.50 -13.69
C LEU A 25 2.38 15.13 -12.90
N GLU A 26 3.49 15.80 -13.18
CA GLU A 26 4.77 15.58 -12.52
C GLU A 26 4.70 15.92 -11.03
N GLU A 27 4.11 17.07 -10.68
CA GLU A 27 3.89 17.46 -9.27
C GLU A 27 3.01 16.46 -8.52
N LYS A 28 1.96 15.97 -9.16
CA LYS A 28 1.06 14.96 -8.60
C LYS A 28 1.76 13.61 -8.40
N MET A 29 2.71 13.31 -9.27
CA MET A 29 3.50 12.07 -9.22
C MET A 29 4.70 12.15 -8.26
N ALA A 30 5.14 13.34 -7.87
CA ALA A 30 6.35 13.53 -7.08
C ALA A 30 6.41 12.67 -5.79
N PRO A 31 5.36 12.56 -4.95
CA PRO A 31 5.40 11.71 -3.76
C PRO A 31 5.59 10.23 -4.08
N TRP A 32 5.04 9.79 -5.22
CA TRP A 32 5.11 8.40 -5.67
C TRP A 32 6.48 8.04 -6.25
N VAL A 33 7.15 9.03 -6.84
CA VAL A 33 8.46 8.88 -7.50
C VAL A 33 9.62 9.03 -6.54
N ARG A 34 9.45 9.83 -5.48
CA ARG A 34 10.51 10.16 -4.51
C ARG A 34 11.24 8.93 -3.96
N PRO A 35 10.60 7.86 -3.48
CA PRO A 35 11.31 6.69 -2.97
C PRO A 35 12.24 6.03 -4.00
N ILE A 36 11.88 6.13 -5.28
CA ILE A 36 12.69 5.60 -6.38
C ILE A 36 13.92 6.46 -6.58
N PHE A 37 13.74 7.77 -6.57
CA PHE A 37 14.84 8.72 -6.74
C PHE A 37 15.82 8.64 -5.57
N ASP A 38 15.34 8.49 -4.34
CA ASP A 38 16.18 8.34 -3.16
C ASP A 38 17.13 7.13 -3.29
N ILE A 39 16.64 6.02 -3.84
CA ILE A 39 17.48 4.84 -4.09
C ILE A 39 18.47 5.14 -5.23
N ILE A 40 18.02 5.72 -6.33
CA ILE A 40 18.85 5.96 -7.52
C ILE A 40 19.95 6.99 -7.21
N HIS A 41 19.68 7.99 -6.39
CA HIS A 41 20.65 9.01 -5.99
C HIS A 41 21.85 8.45 -5.20
N ASN A 42 21.75 7.24 -4.64
CA ASN A 42 22.92 6.57 -4.06
C ASN A 42 23.94 6.12 -5.12
N PHE A 43 23.53 6.02 -6.41
CA PHE A 43 24.35 5.53 -7.51
C PHE A 43 24.61 6.58 -8.59
N ILE A 44 23.68 7.52 -8.77
CA ILE A 44 23.71 8.49 -9.86
C ILE A 44 23.42 9.88 -9.29
N SER A 45 24.24 10.88 -9.68
CA SER A 45 23.97 12.26 -9.26
C SER A 45 22.63 12.79 -9.81
N PRO A 46 21.95 13.71 -9.10
CA PRO A 46 20.68 14.28 -9.56
C PRO A 46 20.76 14.82 -11.01
N LYS A 47 21.81 15.55 -11.32
CA LYS A 47 22.04 16.11 -12.67
C LYS A 47 22.13 15.04 -13.77
N ASN A 48 22.77 13.91 -13.46
CA ASN A 48 22.87 12.81 -14.41
C ASN A 48 21.53 12.09 -14.58
N LEU A 49 20.77 11.95 -13.49
CA LEU A 49 19.43 11.34 -13.54
C LEU A 49 18.47 12.21 -14.37
N GLU A 50 18.46 13.54 -14.18
CA GLU A 50 17.67 14.47 -14.98
C GLU A 50 17.98 14.31 -16.48
N LYS A 51 19.26 14.24 -16.84
CA LYS A 51 19.68 14.00 -18.22
C LYS A 51 19.14 12.66 -18.77
N LEU A 52 19.21 11.59 -17.99
CA LEU A 52 18.69 10.28 -18.41
C LEU A 52 17.16 10.29 -18.61
N ILE A 53 16.45 11.09 -17.83
CA ILE A 53 15.00 11.30 -17.97
C ILE A 53 14.68 12.10 -19.22
N GLU A 54 15.40 13.24 -19.45
CA GLU A 54 15.25 14.07 -20.65
C GLU A 54 15.53 13.27 -21.92
N GLU A 55 16.58 12.47 -21.94
CA GLU A 55 16.96 11.57 -23.03
C GLU A 55 16.03 10.33 -23.16
N LYS A 56 15.05 10.18 -22.26
CA LYS A 56 14.12 9.04 -22.19
C LYS A 56 14.81 7.69 -22.05
N ILE A 57 16.03 7.65 -21.54
CA ILE A 57 16.75 6.45 -21.15
C ILE A 57 16.20 5.91 -19.83
N PHE A 58 15.79 6.79 -18.94
CA PHE A 58 15.07 6.45 -17.71
C PHE A 58 13.65 7.00 -17.79
N GLU A 59 12.65 6.14 -17.71
CA GLU A 59 11.24 6.52 -17.78
C GLU A 59 10.50 6.02 -16.54
N ILE A 60 9.76 6.91 -15.88
CA ILE A 60 8.80 6.54 -14.87
C ILE A 60 7.42 6.57 -15.51
N CYS A 61 6.75 5.43 -15.51
CA CYS A 61 5.48 5.25 -16.18
C CYS A 61 4.47 4.60 -15.20
N PRO A 62 3.43 5.30 -14.75
CA PRO A 62 2.37 4.69 -13.98
C PRO A 62 1.80 3.46 -14.67
N LEU A 63 1.46 2.44 -13.89
CA LEU A 63 1.00 1.16 -14.43
C LEU A 63 -0.18 1.32 -15.40
N GLY A 64 -1.13 2.20 -15.10
CA GLY A 64 -2.28 2.50 -15.95
C GLY A 64 -1.90 3.02 -17.35
N PHE A 65 -0.81 3.77 -17.46
CA PHE A 65 -0.33 4.36 -18.72
C PHE A 65 0.49 3.41 -19.59
N MET A 66 0.75 2.21 -19.12
CA MET A 66 1.41 1.16 -19.90
C MET A 66 0.45 0.46 -20.88
N ARG A 67 -0.85 0.64 -20.70
CA ARG A 67 -1.87 0.02 -21.56
C ARG A 67 -1.69 0.47 -23.03
N GLY A 68 -1.73 -0.48 -23.97
CA GLY A 68 -1.57 -0.20 -25.39
C GLY A 68 -0.12 0.00 -25.86
N ARG A 69 0.85 0.02 -24.95
CA ARG A 69 2.28 0.11 -25.30
C ARG A 69 2.89 -1.30 -25.39
N THR A 70 3.97 -1.43 -26.16
CA THR A 70 4.86 -2.59 -26.17
C THR A 70 6.28 -2.09 -25.99
N PHE A 71 6.96 -2.62 -25.00
CA PHE A 71 8.29 -2.15 -24.60
C PHE A 71 9.34 -3.09 -25.18
N LYS A 72 10.22 -2.55 -26.01
CA LYS A 72 11.32 -3.27 -26.66
C LYS A 72 12.67 -2.73 -26.20
N ASP A 73 13.69 -3.58 -26.22
CA ASP A 73 15.08 -3.24 -25.90
C ASP A 73 15.24 -2.53 -24.54
N CYS A 74 14.45 -2.94 -23.54
CA CYS A 74 14.40 -2.27 -22.26
C CYS A 74 14.34 -3.23 -21.07
N TRP A 75 14.66 -2.70 -19.90
CA TRP A 75 14.31 -3.30 -18.62
C TRP A 75 13.09 -2.59 -18.03
N ILE A 76 12.12 -3.36 -17.61
CA ILE A 76 10.94 -2.87 -16.90
C ILE A 76 11.06 -3.35 -15.46
N VAL A 77 11.03 -2.44 -14.52
CA VAL A 77 11.00 -2.74 -13.08
C VAL A 77 9.60 -2.35 -12.56
N ALA A 78 8.84 -3.35 -12.17
CA ALA A 78 7.50 -3.19 -11.61
C ALA A 78 7.54 -3.47 -10.11
N ASP A 79 7.39 -2.43 -9.32
CA ASP A 79 7.50 -2.44 -7.86
C ASP A 79 6.13 -2.43 -7.18
N GLU A 80 6.05 -2.91 -5.93
CA GLU A 80 4.83 -2.95 -5.10
C GLU A 80 3.64 -3.65 -5.81
N MET A 81 3.94 -4.69 -6.58
CA MET A 81 2.94 -5.34 -7.44
C MET A 81 1.90 -6.18 -6.66
N GLN A 82 2.07 -6.38 -5.35
CA GLN A 82 1.00 -6.90 -4.48
C GLN A 82 -0.22 -5.96 -4.47
N ASN A 83 -0.02 -4.69 -4.79
CA ASN A 83 -1.08 -3.69 -4.88
C ASN A 83 -1.69 -3.57 -6.29
N SER A 84 -1.40 -4.53 -7.17
CA SER A 84 -2.02 -4.62 -8.49
C SER A 84 -3.23 -5.55 -8.49
N THR A 85 -4.25 -5.20 -9.27
CA THR A 85 -5.33 -6.13 -9.58
C THR A 85 -4.84 -7.22 -10.54
N ILE A 86 -5.57 -8.34 -10.61
CA ILE A 86 -5.28 -9.43 -11.55
C ILE A 86 -5.26 -8.90 -13.01
N ALA A 87 -6.19 -7.99 -13.34
CA ALA A 87 -6.24 -7.38 -14.67
C ALA A 87 -5.02 -6.50 -14.97
N GLN A 88 -4.54 -5.73 -14.00
CA GLN A 88 -3.35 -4.90 -14.12
C GLN A 88 -2.09 -5.75 -14.26
N MET A 89 -1.93 -6.81 -13.46
CA MET A 89 -0.82 -7.75 -13.60
C MET A 89 -0.79 -8.40 -14.98
N LYS A 90 -1.92 -8.92 -15.45
CA LYS A 90 -2.02 -9.50 -16.80
C LYS A 90 -1.69 -8.47 -17.88
N MET A 91 -2.20 -7.25 -17.73
CA MET A 91 -1.90 -6.15 -18.65
C MET A 91 -0.39 -5.90 -18.72
N LEU A 92 0.30 -5.75 -17.57
CA LEU A 92 1.75 -5.53 -17.49
C LEU A 92 2.54 -6.67 -18.16
N LEU A 93 2.27 -7.92 -17.77
CA LEU A 93 2.99 -9.09 -18.26
C LEU A 93 2.92 -9.25 -19.78
N THR A 94 1.87 -8.69 -20.39
CA THR A 94 1.69 -8.72 -21.86
C THR A 94 2.28 -7.50 -22.57
N ARG A 95 3.00 -6.63 -21.88
CA ARG A 95 3.67 -5.44 -22.47
C ARG A 95 5.10 -5.68 -22.90
N ILE A 96 5.69 -6.81 -22.49
CA ILE A 96 7.07 -7.16 -22.82
C ILE A 96 7.18 -7.35 -24.34
N GLY A 97 8.12 -6.64 -24.93
CA GLY A 97 8.50 -6.76 -26.33
C GLY A 97 9.86 -7.43 -26.51
N GLU A 98 10.34 -7.40 -27.72
CA GLU A 98 11.63 -7.98 -28.12
C GLU A 98 12.79 -7.40 -27.30
N ASN A 99 13.76 -8.25 -26.93
CA ASN A 99 14.99 -7.91 -26.21
C ASN A 99 14.74 -7.22 -24.85
N SER A 100 13.57 -7.41 -24.25
CA SER A 100 13.21 -6.77 -22.99
C SER A 100 13.16 -7.76 -21.84
N LYS A 101 13.37 -7.24 -20.64
CA LYS A 101 13.24 -7.98 -19.38
C LYS A 101 12.27 -7.26 -18.46
N LEU A 102 11.47 -8.03 -17.75
CA LEU A 102 10.56 -7.53 -16.72
C LEU A 102 10.95 -8.16 -15.38
N VAL A 103 11.19 -7.29 -14.41
CA VAL A 103 11.35 -7.65 -13.00
C VAL A 103 10.09 -7.21 -12.29
N VAL A 104 9.39 -8.15 -11.69
CA VAL A 104 8.21 -7.89 -10.86
C VAL A 104 8.61 -8.10 -9.41
N ARG A 105 8.38 -7.09 -8.58
CA ARG A 105 8.68 -7.11 -7.16
C ARG A 105 7.43 -6.78 -6.35
N GLY A 106 7.31 -7.39 -5.18
CA GLY A 106 6.24 -7.07 -4.23
C GLY A 106 6.36 -7.91 -2.97
N ASP A 107 5.66 -7.49 -1.95
CA ASP A 107 5.55 -8.14 -0.66
C ASP A 107 4.08 -8.50 -0.41
N LEU A 108 3.76 -9.79 -0.37
CA LEU A 108 2.38 -10.26 -0.21
C LEU A 108 1.77 -9.89 1.15
N ASP A 109 2.61 -9.70 2.18
CA ASP A 109 2.18 -9.31 3.52
C ASP A 109 1.81 -7.81 3.59
N GLN A 110 2.26 -7.00 2.62
CA GLN A 110 1.97 -5.57 2.49
C GLN A 110 0.89 -5.28 1.44
N ASN A 111 -0.11 -6.14 1.33
CA ASN A 111 -1.21 -5.97 0.39
C ASN A 111 -2.28 -5.01 0.94
N ASP A 112 -2.52 -3.91 0.24
CA ASP A 112 -3.54 -2.90 0.58
C ASP A 112 -4.89 -3.16 -0.12
N LEU A 113 -4.97 -4.17 -0.99
CA LEU A 113 -6.20 -4.53 -1.69
C LEU A 113 -7.03 -5.53 -0.89
N PHE A 114 -8.34 -5.41 -0.99
CA PHE A 114 -9.25 -6.44 -0.49
C PHE A 114 -9.27 -7.64 -1.44
N GLY A 115 -8.98 -8.84 -0.91
CA GLY A 115 -9.01 -10.09 -1.65
C GLY A 115 -7.71 -10.39 -2.40
N LYS A 116 -7.79 -11.32 -3.35
CA LYS A 116 -6.64 -11.82 -4.08
C LYS A 116 -6.09 -10.77 -5.05
N ASN A 117 -4.84 -10.41 -4.85
CA ASN A 117 -4.13 -9.47 -5.70
C ASN A 117 -3.50 -10.12 -6.95
N GLY A 118 -3.00 -9.28 -7.86
CA GLY A 118 -2.43 -9.74 -9.12
C GLY A 118 -1.13 -10.53 -8.98
N LEU A 119 -0.29 -10.17 -8.00
CA LEU A 119 0.99 -10.86 -7.76
C LEU A 119 0.73 -12.25 -7.19
N GLU A 120 -0.12 -12.38 -6.18
CA GLU A 120 -0.50 -13.64 -5.58
C GLU A 120 -1.15 -14.59 -6.61
N ASP A 121 -2.06 -14.06 -7.44
CA ASP A 121 -2.70 -14.82 -8.51
C ASP A 121 -1.69 -15.35 -9.51
N PHE A 122 -0.74 -14.52 -9.93
CA PHE A 122 0.28 -14.91 -10.90
C PHE A 122 1.25 -15.95 -10.31
N LEU A 123 1.74 -15.74 -9.09
CA LEU A 123 2.62 -16.71 -8.41
C LEU A 123 1.93 -18.06 -8.26
N GLY A 124 0.64 -18.08 -7.90
CA GLY A 124 -0.13 -19.33 -7.83
C GLY A 124 -0.23 -20.04 -9.19
N LYS A 125 -0.30 -19.31 -10.29
CA LYS A 125 -0.38 -19.87 -11.64
C LYS A 125 0.94 -20.40 -12.18
N ILE A 126 2.08 -19.83 -11.77
CA ILE A 126 3.40 -20.29 -12.21
C ILE A 126 3.96 -21.40 -11.31
N ARG A 127 3.42 -21.57 -10.09
CA ARG A 127 3.86 -22.61 -9.17
C ARG A 127 3.75 -24.00 -9.81
N GLY A 128 4.85 -24.76 -9.81
CA GLY A 128 4.93 -26.08 -10.41
C GLY A 128 4.99 -26.11 -11.94
N ARG A 129 5.06 -24.95 -12.60
CA ARG A 129 5.28 -24.88 -14.06
C ARG A 129 6.75 -24.67 -14.36
N SER A 130 7.30 -25.46 -15.29
CA SER A 130 8.62 -25.20 -15.85
C SER A 130 8.50 -24.18 -16.97
N SER A 131 9.29 -23.11 -16.91
CA SER A 131 9.37 -22.12 -17.97
C SER A 131 10.83 -21.74 -18.19
N GLY A 132 11.27 -21.69 -19.46
CA GLY A 132 12.60 -21.19 -19.80
C GLY A 132 12.74 -19.67 -19.73
N SER A 133 11.61 -18.94 -19.56
CA SER A 133 11.59 -17.47 -19.63
C SER A 133 11.09 -16.80 -18.35
N ILE A 134 10.51 -17.55 -17.42
CA ILE A 134 9.91 -17.01 -16.18
C ILE A 134 10.51 -17.74 -14.99
N ASN A 135 11.09 -16.97 -14.08
CA ASN A 135 11.63 -17.46 -12.81
C ASN A 135 11.06 -16.64 -11.66
N SER A 136 10.98 -17.26 -10.48
CA SER A 136 10.61 -16.57 -9.24
C SER A 136 11.66 -16.81 -8.17
N VAL A 137 11.91 -15.79 -7.37
CA VAL A 137 12.76 -15.83 -6.17
C VAL A 137 11.94 -15.32 -5.01
N GLU A 138 11.94 -16.06 -3.92
CA GLU A 138 11.28 -15.67 -2.69
C GLU A 138 12.37 -15.37 -1.65
N PHE A 139 12.29 -14.19 -1.03
CA PHE A 139 13.14 -13.80 0.09
C PHE A 139 12.46 -14.24 1.39
N LEU A 140 13.23 -14.85 2.27
CA LEU A 140 12.79 -15.33 3.56
C LEU A 140 13.23 -14.36 4.67
N GLU A 141 12.71 -14.54 5.87
CA GLU A 141 13.10 -13.72 7.04
C GLU A 141 14.61 -13.62 7.27
N LYS A 142 15.34 -14.72 7.03
CA LYS A 142 16.81 -14.76 7.12
C LYS A 142 17.53 -13.85 6.13
N ASP A 143 16.84 -13.48 5.04
CA ASP A 143 17.37 -12.64 3.97
C ASP A 143 17.06 -11.15 4.23
N ILE A 144 16.39 -10.84 5.36
CA ILE A 144 16.03 -9.47 5.74
C ILE A 144 17.26 -8.76 6.31
N GLU A 145 17.79 -7.80 5.56
CA GLU A 145 18.82 -6.87 6.02
C GLU A 145 18.16 -5.58 6.52
N ARG A 146 17.86 -5.52 7.81
CA ARG A 146 17.28 -4.34 8.49
C ARG A 146 17.99 -4.13 9.81
N GLU A 147 17.92 -2.89 10.32
CA GLU A 147 18.36 -2.58 11.67
C GLU A 147 17.69 -3.49 12.70
N GLU A 148 18.41 -3.88 13.76
CA GLU A 148 17.89 -4.81 14.79
C GLU A 148 16.57 -4.33 15.40
N VAL A 149 16.41 -3.03 15.62
CA VAL A 149 15.17 -2.45 16.15
C VAL A 149 13.97 -2.70 15.21
N VAL A 150 14.20 -2.70 13.90
CA VAL A 150 13.12 -2.99 12.92
C VAL A 150 12.72 -4.47 12.97
N LYS A 151 13.69 -5.37 13.13
CA LYS A 151 13.42 -6.80 13.30
C LYS A 151 12.63 -7.07 14.58
N GLU A 152 12.97 -6.38 15.66
CA GLU A 152 12.25 -6.47 16.93
C GLU A 152 10.80 -6.00 16.79
N VAL A 153 10.56 -4.85 16.14
CA VAL A 153 9.22 -4.35 15.86
C VAL A 153 8.42 -5.35 15.03
N LEU A 154 8.99 -5.90 13.95
CA LEU A 154 8.32 -6.90 13.14
C LEU A 154 7.91 -8.14 13.94
N ASN A 155 8.78 -8.59 14.85
CA ASN A 155 8.49 -9.71 15.75
C ASN A 155 7.34 -9.40 16.72
N ILE A 156 7.26 -8.17 17.24
CA ILE A 156 6.17 -7.73 18.11
C ILE A 156 4.82 -7.81 17.36
N TYR A 157 4.78 -7.37 16.11
CA TYR A 157 3.54 -7.43 15.31
C TYR A 157 3.16 -8.84 14.85
N LYS A 158 4.12 -9.76 14.71
CA LYS A 158 3.86 -11.17 14.38
C LYS A 158 3.30 -11.95 15.56
N THR A 159 3.71 -11.59 16.78
CA THR A 159 3.20 -12.20 18.01
C THR A 159 1.87 -11.55 18.38
N ASN A 160 0.74 -12.12 17.93
CA ASN A 160 -0.62 -11.73 18.32
C ASN A 160 -0.95 -12.03 19.82
N THR A 161 0.03 -12.21 20.68
CA THR A 161 -0.12 -12.39 22.12
C THR A 161 0.32 -11.13 22.81
N ILE A 162 -0.65 -10.31 23.23
CA ILE A 162 -0.40 -9.29 24.25
C ILE A 162 0.14 -10.04 25.47
N PRO A 163 1.40 -9.81 25.90
CA PRO A 163 1.92 -10.48 27.09
C PRO A 163 0.99 -10.17 28.27
N SER A 164 0.56 -11.21 28.97
CA SER A 164 -0.36 -11.10 30.12
C SER A 164 0.14 -10.12 31.22
N SER A 165 1.43 -9.76 31.21
CA SER A 165 2.01 -8.74 32.08
C SER A 165 1.49 -7.32 31.85
N TYR A 166 0.89 -7.01 30.68
CA TYR A 166 0.27 -5.72 30.40
C TYR A 166 -1.21 -5.65 30.80
N ILE A 167 -1.87 -6.81 30.99
CA ILE A 167 -3.27 -6.90 31.38
C ILE A 167 -3.41 -6.70 32.89
N ASN A 168 -2.42 -7.07 33.69
CA ASN A 168 -2.50 -7.00 35.16
C ASN A 168 -2.17 -5.64 35.77
N LYS A 169 -1.74 -4.63 35.00
CA LYS A 169 -1.49 -3.28 35.56
C LYS A 169 -2.68 -2.33 35.51
N ARG A 170 -3.81 -2.72 34.90
CA ARG A 170 -5.05 -1.92 34.89
C ARG A 170 -6.10 -2.37 35.92
N GLY A 171 -5.86 -3.45 36.64
CA GLY A 171 -6.78 -4.01 37.63
C GLY A 171 -6.53 -3.58 39.09
N GLU A 172 -5.39 -2.96 39.40
CA GLU A 172 -5.06 -2.66 40.81
C GLU A 172 -5.28 -1.19 41.24
N ASN A 173 -5.75 -0.32 40.34
CA ASN A 173 -6.03 1.10 40.70
C ASN A 173 -7.50 1.49 40.64
N SER A 174 -8.47 0.57 40.75
CA SER A 174 -9.90 0.90 40.75
C SER A 174 -10.71 0.22 41.82
N SER A 175 -10.08 -0.18 42.95
CA SER A 175 -10.82 -0.74 44.10
C SER A 175 -10.53 -0.05 45.42
N GLU A 176 -10.20 1.24 45.42
CA GLU A 176 -10.31 2.10 46.64
C GLU A 176 -10.98 3.41 46.24
N ASN A 177 -12.29 3.47 46.39
CA ASN A 177 -13.13 4.63 46.72
C ASN A 177 -14.54 4.50 46.10
N ILE A 178 -15.31 3.54 46.57
CA ILE A 178 -16.77 3.63 46.53
C ILE A 178 -17.29 2.91 47.78
N ASP A 179 -17.24 3.59 48.92
CA ASP A 179 -18.11 3.35 50.06
C ASP A 179 -18.15 4.64 50.84
N ARG A 180 -19.20 5.41 50.62
CA ARG A 180 -19.87 6.37 51.53
C ARG A 180 -20.64 7.37 50.67
N ASN A 181 -21.92 7.06 50.45
CA ASN A 181 -23.07 7.92 50.53
C ASN A 181 -24.26 7.30 49.78
N SER A 182 -24.86 6.33 50.44
CA SER A 182 -26.25 6.01 50.30
C SER A 182 -26.88 6.55 51.56
N ASP A 183 -27.66 7.59 51.43
CA ASP A 183 -28.93 7.79 52.12
C ASP A 183 -29.40 9.22 51.85
N GLU A 184 -30.73 9.34 51.72
CA GLU A 184 -31.55 10.55 51.63
C GLU A 184 -31.72 11.20 50.23
N ASN A 185 -32.73 10.81 49.51
CA ASN A 185 -33.98 11.53 49.34
C ASN A 185 -34.88 10.86 48.31
N SER A 186 -35.83 10.11 48.81
CA SER A 186 -37.10 9.84 48.17
C SER A 186 -38.00 11.06 48.28
N ASP A 187 -38.88 11.20 47.29
CA ASP A 187 -40.15 11.92 47.28
C ASP A 187 -40.22 13.27 46.54
N ARG A 188 -41.19 13.24 45.64
CA ARG A 188 -41.96 14.33 44.99
C ARG A 188 -41.48 14.78 43.62
N ASN A 189 -42.16 14.58 42.55
CA ASN A 189 -43.54 14.88 42.19
C ASN A 189 -43.83 14.28 40.79
N SER A 190 -44.92 13.59 40.74
CA SER A 190 -45.78 13.36 39.60
C SER A 190 -46.42 14.66 39.11
N ASP A 191 -46.81 14.63 37.86
CA ASP A 191 -47.94 15.31 37.23
C ASP A 191 -47.67 16.44 36.23
N GLU A 192 -48.39 16.25 35.15
CA GLU A 192 -48.90 17.20 34.16
C GLU A 192 -47.94 17.74 33.07
N ASN A 193 -48.12 17.49 31.83
CA ASN A 193 -49.24 17.84 30.97
C ASN A 193 -49.08 17.27 29.55
N SER A 194 -50.12 16.66 29.15
CA SER A 194 -50.50 16.36 27.76
C SER A 194 -50.85 17.64 26.98
N ASP A 195 -50.85 17.47 25.69
CA ASP A 195 -51.65 18.15 24.69
C ASP A 195 -51.11 19.35 23.89
N ARG A 196 -51.33 19.09 22.60
CA ARG A 196 -51.64 20.04 21.49
C ARG A 196 -50.47 20.31 20.52
N ASN A 197 -50.62 20.08 19.32
CA ASN A 197 -51.48 20.13 18.14
C ASN A 197 -50.54 19.98 16.93
N SER A 198 -50.74 19.07 16.05
CA SER A 198 -51.49 19.07 14.80
C SER A 198 -51.50 20.40 14.03
N ASP A 199 -51.11 20.23 12.80
CA ASP A 199 -51.65 20.86 11.61
C ASP A 199 -50.81 21.91 10.87
N GLU A 200 -50.79 21.59 9.60
CA GLU A 200 -50.82 22.42 8.38
C GLU A 200 -49.47 22.78 7.76
N ASN A 201 -49.30 22.28 6.60
CA ASN A 201 -49.70 22.51 5.22
C ASN A 201 -48.61 23.11 4.34
N SER A 202 -48.39 22.39 3.27
CA SER A 202 -48.33 22.84 1.86
C SER A 202 -47.57 24.15 1.52
N ASP A 203 -46.49 24.00 0.79
CA ASP A 203 -46.38 24.33 -0.62
C ASP A 203 -45.03 23.76 -1.19
#